data_1d8cd47ba457f9afb89a57df6d0ad47d
#
_entry.id   1d8cd47ba457f9afb89a57df6d0ad47d
#
_cell.length_a   1.000
_cell.length_b   1.000
_cell.length_c   1.000
_cell.angle_alpha   90.00
_cell.angle_beta   90.00
_cell.angle_gamma   90.00
#
_symmetry.space_group_name_H-M   'P 1'
#
loop_
_entity.id
_entity.type
_entity.pdbx_description
1 polymer ?
#
loop_
_entity_poly.entity_id
_entity_poly.type
_entity_poly.pdbx_seq_one_letter_code
_entity_poly.pdbx_strand_id
1 'polypeptide(L)'
;MRRVVVTGLGLVTPLGGDVETTWKNLIAGKSGIAPITRFDTSDQKARIAGEVKPKDHEYGFDPDKRVDHKVQRQVDPFIVYAIDAAGQALEDAGLADMDDALKERAGVSIGSGIGGLPGIESESIVLKDRGPGRVSPHFVHGRLINLTSGQVSIKYGLMGPNHSVVTACSTGAHSIGDAARMIKDGDADIMLAGGAESTINPLGVAGFAQAKALNTSFNDRPEQASRPYDKGREGFVMGEGAGVVVLEEYEHAKARGAKIYAEVVGYGLSGDAYHVTAPHPEGKGAELAMRMALKKAGLQPGDIDYVNAHGTSTMADTIELAAVKRVLGKDLSGASMSSTKSAIGHLLGGAGAVEAIFCILAIRDQIVPPTLNLDDPDEGTEGVDLVPHKAKRREVKAVLNNSFGFGGTNASLIMKAV
;
A
#
# COMPACT_ATOMS: atom_id res chain seq x y z
N MET A 1 26.12 11.94 -1.75
CA MET A 1 24.72 11.75 -2.20
C MET A 1 23.84 11.85 -0.97
N ARG A 2 22.76 12.64 -1.01
CA ARG A 2 21.85 12.79 0.12
C ARG A 2 21.21 11.44 0.48
N ARG A 3 21.13 11.12 1.75
CA ARG A 3 20.48 9.92 2.28
C ARG A 3 19.03 10.26 2.62
N VAL A 4 18.13 9.29 2.51
CA VAL A 4 16.71 9.50 2.76
C VAL A 4 16.23 8.50 3.81
N VAL A 5 15.64 9.02 4.87
CA VAL A 5 15.15 8.24 6.01
C VAL A 5 13.65 8.41 6.19
N VAL A 6 13.03 7.47 6.88
CA VAL A 6 11.63 7.53 7.27
C VAL A 6 11.55 7.98 8.72
N THR A 7 10.86 9.09 8.95
CA THR A 7 10.71 9.70 10.29
C THR A 7 9.28 9.66 10.82
N GLY A 8 8.29 9.40 9.97
CA GLY A 8 6.89 9.29 10.40
C GLY A 8 6.09 8.30 9.57
N LEU A 9 5.09 7.70 10.21
CA LEU A 9 4.21 6.67 9.65
C LEU A 9 2.74 7.01 9.90
N GLY A 10 1.88 6.71 8.91
CA GLY A 10 0.44 6.84 9.05
C GLY A 10 -0.29 5.74 8.27
N LEU A 11 -1.29 5.14 8.88
CA LEU A 11 -2.09 4.04 8.30
C LEU A 11 -3.58 4.21 8.56
N VAL A 12 -4.36 3.86 7.55
CA VAL A 12 -5.79 3.54 7.64
C VAL A 12 -5.99 2.24 6.89
N THR A 13 -6.43 1.17 7.56
CA THR A 13 -6.56 -0.17 6.97
C THR A 13 -7.79 -0.91 7.48
N PRO A 14 -8.17 -2.06 6.90
CA PRO A 14 -9.22 -2.92 7.45
C PRO A 14 -8.93 -3.46 8.86
N LEU A 15 -7.70 -3.38 9.34
CA LEU A 15 -7.28 -3.84 10.66
C LEU A 15 -7.11 -2.72 11.69
N GLY A 16 -7.24 -1.45 11.29
CA GLY A 16 -7.13 -0.33 12.20
C GLY A 16 -7.13 1.03 11.52
N GLY A 17 -7.62 2.04 12.24
CA GLY A 17 -7.60 3.44 11.83
C GLY A 17 -6.27 4.15 12.12
N ASP A 18 -5.28 3.45 12.65
CA ASP A 18 -3.94 3.97 12.97
C ASP A 18 -2.85 2.87 12.87
N VAL A 19 -1.59 3.30 12.96
CA VAL A 19 -0.41 2.44 12.77
C VAL A 19 -0.35 1.34 13.83
N GLU A 20 -0.44 1.68 15.11
CA GLU A 20 -0.23 0.73 16.20
C GLU A 20 -1.36 -0.30 16.28
N THR A 21 -2.60 0.14 16.10
CA THR A 21 -3.78 -0.75 16.07
C THR A 21 -3.70 -1.70 14.88
N THR A 22 -3.38 -1.19 13.69
CA THR A 22 -3.20 -2.02 12.48
C THR A 22 -2.11 -3.06 12.69
N TRP A 23 -0.94 -2.64 13.16
CA TRP A 23 0.19 -3.53 13.37
C TRP A 23 -0.09 -4.61 14.41
N LYS A 24 -0.65 -4.24 15.56
CA LYS A 24 -1.05 -5.19 16.61
C LYS A 24 -1.99 -6.26 16.08
N ASN A 25 -3.00 -5.88 15.31
CA ASN A 25 -3.97 -6.82 14.75
C ASN A 25 -3.35 -7.69 13.67
N LEU A 26 -2.46 -7.14 12.83
CA LEU A 26 -1.75 -7.87 11.78
C LEU A 26 -0.86 -8.98 12.37
N ILE A 27 0.00 -8.66 13.34
CA ILE A 27 0.88 -9.67 13.97
C ILE A 27 0.13 -10.66 14.85
N ALA A 28 -1.07 -10.31 15.31
CA ALA A 28 -1.98 -11.23 15.99
C ALA A 28 -2.69 -12.21 15.02
N GLY A 29 -2.49 -12.05 13.71
CA GLY A 29 -3.10 -12.91 12.70
C GLY A 29 -4.60 -12.67 12.50
N LYS A 30 -5.10 -11.46 12.80
CA LYS A 30 -6.50 -11.10 12.53
C LYS A 30 -6.72 -10.88 11.04
N SER A 31 -7.91 -11.21 10.55
CA SER A 31 -8.37 -10.86 9.21
C SER A 31 -9.29 -9.64 9.26
N GLY A 32 -9.07 -8.68 8.37
CA GLY A 32 -9.96 -7.54 8.14
C GLY A 32 -10.99 -7.79 7.05
N ILE A 33 -10.92 -8.97 6.39
CA ILE A 33 -11.81 -9.35 5.29
C ILE A 33 -13.15 -9.84 5.86
N ALA A 34 -14.24 -9.31 5.33
CA ALA A 34 -15.61 -9.58 5.78
C ALA A 34 -16.59 -9.44 4.60
N PRO A 35 -17.88 -9.81 4.76
CA PRO A 35 -18.89 -9.45 3.79
C PRO A 35 -18.94 -7.92 3.60
N ILE A 36 -19.13 -7.48 2.35
CA ILE A 36 -19.30 -6.06 2.03
C ILE A 36 -20.58 -5.53 2.67
N THR A 37 -20.48 -4.36 3.33
CA THR A 37 -21.61 -3.76 4.07
C THR A 37 -22.14 -2.46 3.46
N ARG A 38 -21.42 -1.85 2.54
CA ARG A 38 -21.73 -0.50 2.01
C ARG A 38 -22.83 -0.46 0.96
N PHE A 39 -23.10 -1.60 0.30
CA PHE A 39 -24.13 -1.72 -0.72
C PHE A 39 -24.67 -3.15 -0.78
N ASP A 40 -25.84 -3.35 -1.42
CA ASP A 40 -26.40 -4.68 -1.65
C ASP A 40 -25.53 -5.45 -2.65
N THR A 41 -25.04 -6.61 -2.22
CA THR A 41 -24.16 -7.49 -3.01
C THR A 41 -24.89 -8.72 -3.53
N SER A 42 -26.22 -8.79 -3.43
CA SER A 42 -27.02 -9.99 -3.78
C SER A 42 -26.85 -10.42 -5.23
N ASP A 43 -26.58 -9.46 -6.14
CA ASP A 43 -26.34 -9.68 -7.57
C ASP A 43 -24.83 -9.75 -7.92
N GLN A 44 -23.93 -9.56 -6.95
CA GLN A 44 -22.48 -9.58 -7.17
C GLN A 44 -21.93 -11.01 -7.05
N LYS A 45 -20.95 -11.33 -7.93
CA LYS A 45 -20.22 -12.59 -7.83
C LYS A 45 -19.28 -12.63 -6.63
N ALA A 46 -18.53 -11.53 -6.40
CA ALA A 46 -17.72 -11.34 -5.22
C ALA A 46 -18.47 -10.46 -4.21
N ARG A 47 -18.62 -10.93 -2.97
CA ARG A 47 -19.42 -10.28 -1.93
C ARG A 47 -18.64 -9.96 -0.66
N ILE A 48 -17.31 -10.05 -0.75
CA ILE A 48 -16.39 -9.89 0.37
C ILE A 48 -15.30 -8.88 0.02
N ALA A 49 -14.84 -8.14 1.02
CA ALA A 49 -13.76 -7.18 0.90
C ALA A 49 -13.10 -6.86 2.26
N GLY A 50 -11.93 -6.25 2.22
CA GLY A 50 -11.31 -5.59 3.36
C GLY A 50 -11.77 -4.14 3.44
N GLU A 51 -12.93 -3.87 4.03
CA GLU A 51 -13.44 -2.51 4.28
C GLU A 51 -12.76 -1.88 5.50
N VAL A 52 -12.43 -0.59 5.43
CA VAL A 52 -12.06 0.21 6.59
C VAL A 52 -13.26 0.25 7.55
N LYS A 53 -13.04 -0.15 8.79
CA LYS A 53 -14.11 -0.28 9.79
C LYS A 53 -14.59 1.09 10.26
N PRO A 54 -15.90 1.28 10.50
CA PRO A 54 -16.48 2.52 10.99
C PRO A 54 -16.00 2.85 12.41
N LYS A 55 -16.12 4.11 12.82
CA LYS A 55 -15.54 4.63 14.08
C LYS A 55 -16.05 3.98 15.36
N ASP A 56 -17.22 3.39 15.34
CA ASP A 56 -17.82 2.66 16.46
C ASP A 56 -17.33 1.20 16.57
N HIS A 57 -16.54 0.73 15.62
CA HIS A 57 -15.90 -0.57 15.70
C HIS A 57 -14.68 -0.52 16.66
N GLU A 58 -14.37 -1.64 17.34
CA GLU A 58 -13.24 -1.75 18.32
C GLU A 58 -11.90 -1.16 17.81
N TYR A 59 -11.64 -1.30 16.50
CA TYR A 59 -10.44 -0.76 15.83
C TYR A 59 -10.79 0.10 14.61
N GLY A 60 -11.93 0.81 14.71
CA GLY A 60 -12.47 1.62 13.65
C GLY A 60 -11.67 2.88 13.36
N PHE A 61 -11.90 3.39 12.17
CA PHE A 61 -11.37 4.66 11.70
C PHE A 61 -12.33 5.80 12.00
N ASP A 62 -11.84 6.84 12.66
CA ASP A 62 -12.58 8.05 12.96
C ASP A 62 -12.07 9.22 12.11
N PRO A 63 -12.72 9.55 10.98
CA PRO A 63 -12.31 10.64 10.12
C PRO A 63 -12.41 12.02 10.81
N ASP A 64 -13.25 12.16 11.84
CA ASP A 64 -13.49 13.43 12.52
C ASP A 64 -12.27 13.92 13.30
N LYS A 65 -11.32 13.02 13.56
CA LYS A 65 -10.06 13.38 14.25
C LYS A 65 -9.20 14.35 13.45
N ARG A 66 -9.14 14.19 12.12
CA ARG A 66 -8.21 14.94 11.27
C ARG A 66 -8.83 15.52 10.00
N VAL A 67 -10.06 15.17 9.65
CA VAL A 67 -10.67 15.64 8.38
C VAL A 67 -11.98 16.37 8.68
N ASP A 68 -12.05 17.65 8.29
CA ASP A 68 -13.26 18.46 8.47
C ASP A 68 -14.48 17.81 7.80
N HIS A 69 -15.63 17.80 8.47
CA HIS A 69 -16.91 17.31 7.93
C HIS A 69 -17.28 17.91 6.57
N LYS A 70 -16.89 19.18 6.31
CA LYS A 70 -17.11 19.82 5.02
C LYS A 70 -16.30 19.13 3.93
N VAL A 71 -15.03 18.83 4.18
CA VAL A 71 -14.15 18.12 3.25
C VAL A 71 -14.65 16.69 3.04
N GLN A 72 -14.99 15.96 4.12
CA GLN A 72 -15.52 14.59 4.02
C GLN A 72 -16.72 14.46 3.07
N ARG A 73 -17.59 15.49 3.02
CA ARG A 73 -18.77 15.51 2.12
C ARG A 73 -18.45 15.90 0.68
N GLN A 74 -17.26 16.41 0.41
CA GLN A 74 -16.88 16.94 -0.91
C GLN A 74 -15.99 15.98 -1.71
N VAL A 75 -15.31 15.07 -1.01
CA VAL A 75 -14.31 14.18 -1.62
C VAL A 75 -14.64 12.70 -1.40
N ASP A 76 -14.11 11.84 -2.25
CA ASP A 76 -14.22 10.38 -2.06
C ASP A 76 -13.35 9.89 -0.89
N PRO A 77 -13.70 8.72 -0.31
CA PRO A 77 -13.03 8.20 0.88
C PRO A 77 -11.52 8.03 0.74
N PHE A 78 -10.98 7.72 -0.45
CA PHE A 78 -9.53 7.58 -0.63
C PHE A 78 -8.77 8.87 -0.28
N ILE A 79 -9.36 10.05 -0.55
CA ILE A 79 -8.77 11.35 -0.17
C ILE A 79 -8.87 11.53 1.36
N VAL A 80 -9.99 11.14 1.97
CA VAL A 80 -10.17 11.20 3.43
C VAL A 80 -9.12 10.34 4.14
N TYR A 81 -8.92 9.11 3.66
CA TYR A 81 -7.90 8.20 4.20
C TYR A 81 -6.49 8.76 4.05
N ALA A 82 -6.19 9.36 2.89
CA ALA A 82 -4.89 9.98 2.62
C ALA A 82 -4.61 11.17 3.55
N ILE A 83 -5.59 12.05 3.78
CA ILE A 83 -5.45 13.21 4.67
C ILE A 83 -5.19 12.75 6.11
N ASP A 84 -5.93 11.76 6.59
CA ASP A 84 -5.76 11.26 7.95
C ASP A 84 -4.40 10.56 8.12
N ALA A 85 -4.04 9.65 7.22
CA ALA A 85 -2.75 8.97 7.26
C ALA A 85 -1.57 9.97 7.15
N ALA A 86 -1.69 11.03 6.35
CA ALA A 86 -0.70 12.10 6.28
C ALA A 86 -0.56 12.85 7.62
N GLY A 87 -1.69 13.13 8.28
CA GLY A 87 -1.69 13.75 9.60
C GLY A 87 -1.03 12.88 10.67
N GLN A 88 -1.36 11.58 10.69
CA GLN A 88 -0.69 10.62 11.57
C GLN A 88 0.83 10.62 11.35
N ALA A 89 1.27 10.58 10.09
CA ALA A 89 2.69 10.56 9.74
C ALA A 89 3.42 11.85 10.15
N LEU A 90 2.78 13.02 10.00
CA LEU A 90 3.32 14.30 10.44
C LEU A 90 3.43 14.39 11.97
N GLU A 91 2.40 13.96 12.69
CA GLU A 91 2.40 13.90 14.15
C GLU A 91 3.50 12.96 14.67
N ASP A 92 3.62 11.77 14.09
CA ASP A 92 4.64 10.79 14.46
C ASP A 92 6.07 11.27 14.16
N ALA A 93 6.24 12.04 13.08
CA ALA A 93 7.51 12.67 12.73
C ALA A 93 7.86 13.90 13.60
N GLY A 94 6.92 14.41 14.41
CA GLY A 94 7.08 15.68 15.12
C GLY A 94 7.11 16.91 14.19
N LEU A 95 6.38 16.83 13.07
CA LEU A 95 6.32 17.85 12.01
C LEU A 95 4.92 18.45 11.83
N ALA A 96 4.03 18.29 12.82
CA ALA A 96 2.69 18.87 12.76
C ALA A 96 2.71 20.41 12.69
N ASP A 97 3.68 21.04 13.34
CA ASP A 97 3.82 22.49 13.46
C ASP A 97 5.13 22.98 12.78
N MET A 98 5.25 22.75 11.47
CA MET A 98 6.37 23.25 10.68
C MET A 98 6.28 24.78 10.50
N ASP A 99 7.41 25.46 10.53
CA ASP A 99 7.50 26.87 10.12
C ASP A 99 7.37 27.02 8.58
N ASP A 100 7.21 28.24 8.10
CA ASP A 100 6.95 28.50 6.68
C ASP A 100 8.16 28.14 5.81
N ALA A 101 9.39 28.34 6.30
CA ALA A 101 10.61 27.99 5.55
C ALA A 101 10.70 26.47 5.33
N LEU A 102 10.32 25.68 6.32
CA LEU A 102 10.31 24.23 6.21
C LEU A 102 9.17 23.74 5.31
N LYS A 103 8.00 24.39 5.38
CA LYS A 103 6.86 24.09 4.47
C LYS A 103 7.18 24.31 3.00
N GLU A 104 7.99 25.31 2.67
CA GLU A 104 8.49 25.55 1.29
C GLU A 104 9.35 24.41 0.76
N ARG A 105 9.99 23.65 1.67
CA ARG A 105 10.86 22.49 1.37
C ARG A 105 10.18 21.14 1.61
N ALA A 106 8.91 21.14 1.98
CA ALA A 106 8.12 19.94 2.26
C ALA A 106 7.09 19.70 1.14
N GLY A 107 7.18 18.55 0.48
CA GLY A 107 6.31 18.18 -0.65
C GLY A 107 5.40 16.99 -0.34
N VAL A 108 4.55 16.65 -1.32
CA VAL A 108 3.58 15.55 -1.23
C VAL A 108 3.56 14.72 -2.51
N SER A 109 3.66 13.41 -2.38
CA SER A 109 3.47 12.45 -3.46
C SER A 109 2.64 11.26 -2.96
N ILE A 110 1.31 11.38 -3.03
CA ILE A 110 0.37 10.33 -2.62
C ILE A 110 -0.51 10.00 -3.82
N GLY A 111 -0.41 8.75 -4.29
CA GLY A 111 -1.14 8.28 -5.46
C GLY A 111 -2.37 7.43 -5.10
N SER A 112 -3.12 7.06 -6.14
CA SER A 112 -4.19 6.08 -6.11
C SER A 112 -4.21 5.31 -7.42
N GLY A 113 -4.63 4.05 -7.40
CA GLY A 113 -4.68 3.24 -8.61
C GLY A 113 -5.85 3.61 -9.52
N ILE A 114 -7.01 3.90 -8.93
CA ILE A 114 -8.26 4.18 -9.65
C ILE A 114 -8.85 5.54 -9.23
N GLY A 115 -8.65 5.95 -7.97
CA GLY A 115 -9.16 7.21 -7.46
C GLY A 115 -10.65 7.18 -7.13
N GLY A 116 -11.37 8.26 -7.46
CA GLY A 116 -12.76 8.51 -7.05
C GLY A 116 -13.83 7.71 -7.79
N LEU A 117 -13.62 6.40 -8.02
CA LEU A 117 -14.57 5.56 -8.74
C LEU A 117 -15.98 5.54 -8.12
N PRO A 118 -16.16 5.45 -6.77
CA PRO A 118 -17.47 5.51 -6.16
C PRO A 118 -18.25 6.79 -6.49
N GLY A 119 -17.57 7.94 -6.42
CA GLY A 119 -18.18 9.22 -6.75
C GLY A 119 -18.42 9.41 -8.25
N ILE A 120 -17.58 8.85 -9.12
CA ILE A 120 -17.80 8.85 -10.58
C ILE A 120 -19.03 8.02 -10.91
N GLU A 121 -19.18 6.82 -10.32
CA GLU A 121 -20.36 5.98 -10.50
C GLU A 121 -21.65 6.70 -10.06
N SER A 122 -21.68 7.21 -8.84
CA SER A 122 -22.85 7.87 -8.27
C SER A 122 -23.26 9.13 -9.06
N GLU A 123 -22.32 9.95 -9.45
CA GLU A 123 -22.60 11.19 -10.23
C GLU A 123 -23.00 10.90 -11.69
N SER A 124 -22.51 9.78 -12.26
CA SER A 124 -22.98 9.31 -13.57
C SER A 124 -24.46 8.94 -13.54
N ILE A 125 -24.93 8.31 -12.46
CA ILE A 125 -26.34 7.99 -12.24
C ILE A 125 -27.15 9.30 -12.05
N VAL A 126 -26.66 10.23 -11.24
CA VAL A 126 -27.29 11.55 -11.05
C VAL A 126 -27.41 12.31 -12.38
N LEU A 127 -26.36 12.34 -13.20
CA LEU A 127 -26.38 12.94 -14.52
C LEU A 127 -27.45 12.32 -15.41
N LYS A 128 -27.53 10.99 -15.46
CA LYS A 128 -28.48 10.23 -16.26
C LYS A 128 -29.92 10.50 -15.84
N ASP A 129 -30.21 10.42 -14.53
CA ASP A 129 -31.58 10.41 -14.00
C ASP A 129 -32.13 11.81 -13.70
N ARG A 130 -31.25 12.79 -13.42
CA ARG A 130 -31.64 14.13 -12.92
C ARG A 130 -31.07 15.29 -13.75
N GLY A 131 -30.23 15.01 -14.74
CA GLY A 131 -29.64 15.99 -15.66
C GLY A 131 -28.40 16.75 -15.10
N PRO A 132 -27.72 17.53 -15.95
CA PRO A 132 -26.42 18.15 -15.64
C PRO A 132 -26.49 19.17 -14.51
N GLY A 133 -27.62 19.84 -14.31
CA GLY A 133 -27.81 20.83 -13.25
C GLY A 133 -27.85 20.24 -11.83
N ARG A 134 -27.78 18.90 -11.69
CA ARG A 134 -27.83 18.19 -10.41
C ARG A 134 -26.50 17.51 -10.06
N VAL A 135 -25.54 17.50 -10.99
CA VAL A 135 -24.17 17.02 -10.71
C VAL A 135 -23.53 17.90 -9.65
N SER A 136 -22.85 17.29 -8.72
CA SER A 136 -22.19 17.98 -7.60
C SER A 136 -21.16 19.02 -8.10
N PRO A 137 -21.14 20.26 -7.59
CA PRO A 137 -20.09 21.23 -7.90
C PRO A 137 -18.70 20.77 -7.42
N HIS A 138 -18.67 19.79 -6.54
CA HIS A 138 -17.44 19.21 -6.01
C HIS A 138 -16.99 17.97 -6.81
N PHE A 139 -17.71 17.58 -7.86
CA PHE A 139 -17.47 16.35 -8.61
C PHE A 139 -16.01 16.25 -9.08
N VAL A 140 -15.49 17.24 -9.78
CA VAL A 140 -14.14 17.16 -10.36
C VAL A 140 -13.08 17.06 -9.27
N HIS A 141 -13.00 18.04 -8.39
CA HIS A 141 -11.92 18.07 -7.40
C HIS A 141 -12.08 17.05 -6.25
N GLY A 142 -13.24 16.45 -6.10
CA GLY A 142 -13.43 15.38 -5.12
C GLY A 142 -13.07 13.97 -5.62
N ARG A 143 -12.73 13.80 -6.93
CA ARG A 143 -12.55 12.49 -7.58
C ARG A 143 -11.19 12.31 -8.24
N LEU A 144 -10.48 13.42 -8.57
CA LEU A 144 -9.19 13.36 -9.23
C LEU A 144 -8.11 12.79 -8.29
N ILE A 145 -7.27 11.92 -8.83
CA ILE A 145 -6.23 11.23 -8.07
C ILE A 145 -5.21 12.21 -7.46
N ASN A 146 -4.79 13.23 -8.22
CA ASN A 146 -3.83 14.21 -7.71
C ASN A 146 -4.35 15.05 -6.54
N LEU A 147 -5.65 15.00 -6.26
CA LEU A 147 -6.24 15.70 -5.11
C LEU A 147 -6.01 14.96 -3.78
N THR A 148 -5.48 13.73 -3.78
CA THR A 148 -4.87 13.15 -2.57
C THR A 148 -3.70 14.02 -2.11
N SER A 149 -2.75 14.27 -2.99
CA SER A 149 -1.61 15.17 -2.71
C SER A 149 -2.05 16.62 -2.53
N GLY A 150 -2.96 17.10 -3.38
CA GLY A 150 -3.44 18.48 -3.33
C GLY A 150 -4.16 18.84 -2.02
N GLN A 151 -5.06 17.99 -1.53
CA GLN A 151 -5.77 18.21 -0.26
C GLN A 151 -4.85 18.13 0.95
N VAL A 152 -3.90 17.19 0.93
CA VAL A 152 -2.86 17.09 1.98
C VAL A 152 -1.99 18.36 1.99
N SER A 153 -1.50 18.79 0.82
CA SER A 153 -0.72 20.02 0.67
C SER A 153 -1.47 21.25 1.21
N ILE A 154 -2.74 21.43 0.81
CA ILE A 154 -3.58 22.56 1.26
C ILE A 154 -3.79 22.51 2.78
N LYS A 155 -4.12 21.34 3.32
CA LYS A 155 -4.43 21.20 4.75
C LYS A 155 -3.22 21.50 5.64
N TYR A 156 -2.03 21.02 5.27
CA TYR A 156 -0.83 21.14 6.09
C TYR A 156 0.11 22.28 5.64
N GLY A 157 -0.25 23.01 4.58
CA GLY A 157 0.51 24.15 4.08
C GLY A 157 1.83 23.78 3.39
N LEU A 158 1.91 22.57 2.77
CA LEU A 158 3.14 22.06 2.16
C LEU A 158 3.31 22.60 0.75
N MET A 159 4.37 23.35 0.48
CA MET A 159 4.58 24.10 -0.76
C MET A 159 5.70 23.53 -1.66
N GLY A 160 6.35 22.45 -1.25
CA GLY A 160 7.32 21.71 -2.06
C GLY A 160 6.65 20.96 -3.24
N PRO A 161 7.35 20.03 -3.90
CA PRO A 161 6.80 19.24 -5.01
C PRO A 161 5.46 18.60 -4.65
N ASN A 162 4.47 18.74 -5.55
CA ASN A 162 3.11 18.25 -5.32
C ASN A 162 2.60 17.55 -6.58
N HIS A 163 2.55 16.21 -6.55
CA HIS A 163 2.03 15.40 -7.65
C HIS A 163 1.58 14.03 -7.14
N SER A 164 0.97 13.24 -8.00
CA SER A 164 0.51 11.87 -7.68
C SER A 164 0.94 10.93 -8.79
N VAL A 165 1.40 9.75 -8.40
CA VAL A 165 1.70 8.65 -9.31
C VAL A 165 0.44 7.80 -9.49
N VAL A 166 0.24 7.25 -10.70
CA VAL A 166 -0.83 6.31 -11.02
C VAL A 166 -0.23 5.13 -11.77
N THR A 167 0.05 4.05 -11.07
CA THR A 167 0.68 2.85 -11.62
C THR A 167 0.03 1.58 -11.07
N ALA A 168 -1.31 1.60 -11.03
CA ALA A 168 -2.13 0.49 -10.55
C ALA A 168 -1.67 0.02 -9.15
N CYS A 169 -1.42 -1.29 -8.96
CA CYS A 169 -1.03 -1.87 -7.67
C CYS A 169 0.36 -1.45 -7.19
N SER A 170 1.19 -0.85 -8.05
CA SER A 170 2.55 -0.38 -7.69
C SER A 170 2.59 1.10 -7.28
N THR A 171 1.46 1.80 -7.32
CA THR A 171 1.37 3.25 -7.09
C THR A 171 2.04 3.69 -5.80
N GLY A 172 1.71 3.08 -4.66
CA GLY A 172 2.26 3.49 -3.36
C GLY A 172 3.76 3.27 -3.24
N ALA A 173 4.28 2.18 -3.80
CA ALA A 173 5.72 1.91 -3.83
C ALA A 173 6.46 2.89 -4.77
N HIS A 174 5.90 3.18 -5.93
CA HIS A 174 6.44 4.20 -6.84
C HIS A 174 6.45 5.59 -6.20
N SER A 175 5.35 6.00 -5.54
CA SER A 175 5.27 7.29 -4.85
C SER A 175 6.38 7.45 -3.81
N ILE A 176 6.64 6.43 -2.98
CA ILE A 176 7.72 6.44 -1.99
C ILE A 176 9.10 6.52 -2.68
N GLY A 177 9.32 5.70 -3.69
CA GLY A 177 10.59 5.66 -4.40
C GLY A 177 10.91 6.95 -5.16
N ASP A 178 9.92 7.54 -5.83
CA ASP A 178 10.10 8.80 -6.57
C ASP A 178 10.25 9.99 -5.62
N ALA A 179 9.50 10.04 -4.51
CA ALA A 179 9.69 11.05 -3.47
C ALA A 179 11.09 10.97 -2.85
N ALA A 180 11.61 9.76 -2.62
CA ALA A 180 13.00 9.58 -2.16
C ALA A 180 14.02 10.11 -3.18
N ARG A 181 13.76 9.98 -4.48
CA ARG A 181 14.62 10.59 -5.52
C ARG A 181 14.59 12.10 -5.47
N MET A 182 13.41 12.73 -5.33
CA MET A 182 13.30 14.19 -5.21
C MET A 182 14.10 14.74 -4.03
N ILE A 183 14.09 14.05 -2.90
CA ILE A 183 14.95 14.43 -1.76
C ILE A 183 16.43 14.25 -2.11
N LYS A 184 16.83 13.13 -2.74
CA LYS A 184 18.21 12.88 -3.16
C LYS A 184 18.71 13.92 -4.15
N ASP A 185 17.85 14.38 -5.05
CA ASP A 185 18.16 15.39 -6.07
C ASP A 185 18.11 16.82 -5.52
N GLY A 186 17.58 17.04 -4.31
CA GLY A 186 17.57 18.33 -3.62
C GLY A 186 16.31 19.17 -3.88
N ASP A 187 15.30 18.64 -4.54
CA ASP A 187 14.03 19.34 -4.82
C ASP A 187 13.23 19.60 -3.53
N ALA A 188 13.37 18.71 -2.54
CA ALA A 188 12.74 18.80 -1.24
C ALA A 188 13.69 18.33 -0.13
N ASP A 189 13.38 18.67 1.11
CA ASP A 189 14.03 18.13 2.30
C ASP A 189 13.11 17.15 3.04
N ILE A 190 11.81 17.32 2.87
CA ILE A 190 10.75 16.46 3.40
C ILE A 190 9.76 16.12 2.30
N MET A 191 9.32 14.86 2.24
CA MET A 191 8.22 14.43 1.36
C MET A 191 7.24 13.54 2.13
N LEU A 192 5.96 13.87 2.08
CA LEU A 192 4.90 12.92 2.43
C LEU A 192 4.65 12.04 1.21
N ALA A 193 4.85 10.75 1.34
CA ALA A 193 4.78 9.84 0.21
C ALA A 193 3.94 8.59 0.55
N GLY A 194 3.15 8.13 -0.42
CA GLY A 194 2.34 6.95 -0.17
C GLY A 194 1.26 6.69 -1.21
N GLY A 195 0.21 6.02 -0.77
CA GLY A 195 -0.93 5.69 -1.63
C GLY A 195 -2.21 5.46 -0.83
N ALA A 196 -3.33 5.69 -1.48
CA ALA A 196 -4.67 5.50 -0.91
C ALA A 196 -5.63 4.91 -1.97
N GLU A 197 -6.58 4.11 -1.51
CA GLU A 197 -7.61 3.53 -2.39
C GLU A 197 -8.94 3.34 -1.66
N SER A 198 -10.07 3.50 -2.39
CA SER A 198 -11.42 3.25 -1.88
C SER A 198 -12.38 2.80 -2.98
N THR A 199 -12.06 1.72 -3.68
CA THR A 199 -12.79 1.25 -4.87
C THR A 199 -13.79 0.11 -4.58
N ILE A 200 -14.14 -0.11 -3.30
CA ILE A 200 -15.17 -1.08 -2.91
C ILE A 200 -16.55 -0.44 -3.12
N ASN A 201 -17.04 -0.50 -4.37
CA ASN A 201 -18.34 -0.03 -4.83
C ASN A 201 -18.89 -0.99 -5.89
N PRO A 202 -20.19 -0.92 -6.26
CA PRO A 202 -20.80 -1.84 -7.22
C PRO A 202 -20.02 -1.99 -8.53
N LEU A 203 -19.63 -0.88 -9.16
CA LEU A 203 -18.91 -0.88 -10.43
C LEU A 203 -17.48 -1.46 -10.29
N GLY A 204 -16.76 -1.11 -9.23
CA GLY A 204 -15.41 -1.60 -8.95
C GLY A 204 -15.40 -3.12 -8.74
N VAL A 205 -16.28 -3.62 -7.88
CA VAL A 205 -16.42 -5.06 -7.63
C VAL A 205 -16.85 -5.81 -8.89
N ALA A 206 -17.85 -5.32 -9.60
CA ALA A 206 -18.33 -5.95 -10.85
C ALA A 206 -17.23 -5.97 -11.92
N GLY A 207 -16.47 -4.87 -12.09
CA GLY A 207 -15.40 -4.76 -13.07
C GLY A 207 -14.29 -5.77 -12.85
N PHE A 208 -13.75 -5.86 -11.62
CA PHE A 208 -12.71 -6.84 -11.30
C PHE A 208 -13.22 -8.27 -11.30
N ALA A 209 -14.49 -8.51 -10.92
CA ALA A 209 -15.11 -9.84 -11.01
C ALA A 209 -15.27 -10.29 -12.48
N GLN A 210 -15.69 -9.40 -13.38
CA GLN A 210 -15.76 -9.71 -14.82
C GLN A 210 -14.37 -9.96 -15.44
N ALA A 211 -13.33 -9.28 -14.95
CA ALA A 211 -11.95 -9.54 -15.32
C ALA A 211 -11.41 -10.88 -14.77
N LYS A 212 -12.23 -11.62 -14.00
CA LYS A 212 -11.85 -12.87 -13.31
C LYS A 212 -10.64 -12.73 -12.39
N ALA A 213 -10.50 -11.54 -11.79
CA ALA A 213 -9.39 -11.23 -10.91
C ALA A 213 -9.72 -11.44 -9.42
N LEU A 214 -11.03 -11.37 -9.06
CA LEU A 214 -11.49 -11.51 -7.68
C LEU A 214 -11.78 -12.96 -7.29
N ASN A 215 -11.57 -13.24 -6.01
CA ASN A 215 -12.11 -14.45 -5.38
C ASN A 215 -13.64 -14.38 -5.31
N THR A 216 -14.31 -15.42 -5.77
CA THR A 216 -15.79 -15.54 -5.77
C THR A 216 -16.29 -16.79 -5.08
N SER A 217 -15.42 -17.70 -4.67
CA SER A 217 -15.77 -19.01 -4.10
C SER A 217 -15.79 -19.03 -2.57
N PHE A 218 -15.28 -17.97 -1.92
CA PHE A 218 -15.19 -17.88 -0.45
C PHE A 218 -16.16 -16.87 0.16
N ASN A 219 -17.24 -16.52 -0.51
CA ASN A 219 -18.22 -15.55 0.01
C ASN A 219 -18.85 -15.94 1.35
N ASP A 220 -18.91 -17.22 1.67
CA ASP A 220 -19.39 -17.80 2.92
C ASP A 220 -18.31 -17.94 4.00
N ARG A 221 -17.04 -17.76 3.61
CA ARG A 221 -15.86 -17.89 4.48
C ARG A 221 -14.86 -16.75 4.21
N PRO A 222 -15.27 -15.49 4.41
CA PRO A 222 -14.51 -14.31 3.94
C PRO A 222 -13.08 -14.27 4.47
N GLU A 223 -12.86 -14.62 5.73
CA GLU A 223 -11.53 -14.61 6.36
C GLU A 223 -10.53 -15.59 5.72
N GLN A 224 -11.04 -16.63 5.02
CA GLN A 224 -10.20 -17.65 4.36
C GLN A 224 -9.95 -17.36 2.88
N ALA A 225 -10.52 -16.28 2.33
CA ALA A 225 -10.55 -16.02 0.90
C ALA A 225 -9.19 -15.56 0.32
N SER A 226 -8.47 -14.69 1.03
CA SER A 226 -7.14 -14.27 0.64
C SER A 226 -6.11 -15.26 1.20
N ARG A 227 -5.55 -16.07 0.30
CA ARG A 227 -4.66 -17.21 0.67
C ARG A 227 -3.44 -17.30 -0.25
N PRO A 228 -2.55 -16.32 -0.20
CA PRO A 228 -1.35 -16.31 -1.04
C PRO A 228 -0.52 -17.58 -0.89
N TYR A 229 0.02 -18.10 -2.02
CA TYR A 229 0.83 -19.31 -2.13
C TYR A 229 0.12 -20.63 -1.79
N ASP A 230 -1.15 -20.61 -1.39
CA ASP A 230 -1.96 -21.81 -1.15
C ASP A 230 -2.54 -22.34 -2.46
N LYS A 231 -2.64 -23.67 -2.62
CA LYS A 231 -3.23 -24.30 -3.82
C LYS A 231 -4.68 -23.93 -4.04
N GLY A 232 -5.42 -23.64 -2.95
CA GLY A 232 -6.83 -23.26 -3.00
C GLY A 232 -7.08 -21.77 -3.33
N ARG A 233 -6.06 -20.99 -3.72
CA ARG A 233 -6.25 -19.59 -4.11
C ARG A 233 -6.97 -19.46 -5.44
N GLU A 234 -7.86 -18.48 -5.57
CA GLU A 234 -8.71 -18.32 -6.76
C GLU A 234 -8.82 -16.88 -7.27
N GLY A 235 -8.10 -15.95 -6.67
CA GLY A 235 -8.14 -14.52 -7.01
C GLY A 235 -7.94 -13.66 -5.79
N PHE A 236 -7.71 -12.36 -5.98
CA PHE A 236 -7.51 -11.45 -4.86
C PHE A 236 -8.85 -11.05 -4.20
N VAL A 237 -8.78 -10.57 -2.97
CA VAL A 237 -9.87 -9.89 -2.28
C VAL A 237 -9.57 -8.40 -2.28
N MET A 238 -10.52 -7.57 -2.70
CA MET A 238 -10.34 -6.10 -2.67
C MET A 238 -10.18 -5.63 -1.23
N GLY A 239 -9.27 -4.68 -1.02
CA GLY A 239 -9.13 -3.92 0.21
C GLY A 239 -9.12 -2.43 -0.06
N GLU A 240 -9.23 -1.62 0.98
CA GLU A 240 -9.16 -0.16 0.92
C GLU A 240 -8.38 0.41 2.09
N GLY A 241 -8.00 1.68 1.98
CA GLY A 241 -7.27 2.40 3.01
C GLY A 241 -6.16 3.28 2.47
N ALA A 242 -5.23 3.65 3.32
CA ALA A 242 -4.07 4.48 2.97
C ALA A 242 -2.84 4.11 3.80
N GLY A 243 -1.66 4.28 3.18
CA GLY A 243 -0.38 4.32 3.86
C GLY A 243 0.40 5.56 3.44
N VAL A 244 0.90 6.32 4.40
CA VAL A 244 1.71 7.51 4.16
C VAL A 244 2.93 7.48 5.07
N VAL A 245 4.09 7.74 4.49
CA VAL A 245 5.35 7.91 5.23
C VAL A 245 5.83 9.35 5.11
N VAL A 246 6.50 9.87 6.13
CA VAL A 246 7.35 11.04 6.04
C VAL A 246 8.75 10.57 5.67
N LEU A 247 9.19 10.96 4.49
CA LEU A 247 10.57 10.84 4.03
C LEU A 247 11.30 12.13 4.33
N GLU A 248 12.52 12.03 4.83
CA GLU A 248 13.31 13.18 5.24
C GLU A 248 14.78 13.00 4.85
N GLU A 249 15.45 14.10 4.50
CA GLU A 249 16.87 14.10 4.31
C GLU A 249 17.57 13.76 5.63
N TYR A 250 18.55 12.86 5.60
CA TYR A 250 19.15 12.27 6.80
C TYR A 250 19.80 13.30 7.74
N GLU A 251 20.61 14.22 7.20
CA GLU A 251 21.28 15.22 8.06
C GLU A 251 20.29 16.24 8.62
N HIS A 252 19.22 16.57 7.87
CA HIS A 252 18.11 17.36 8.36
C HIS A 252 17.39 16.66 9.52
N ALA A 253 17.01 15.37 9.34
CA ALA A 253 16.37 14.57 10.39
C ALA A 253 17.21 14.49 11.66
N LYS A 254 18.52 14.24 11.48
CA LYS A 254 19.48 14.15 12.58
C LYS A 254 19.66 15.48 13.31
N ALA A 255 19.76 16.58 12.58
CA ALA A 255 19.95 17.92 13.16
C ALA A 255 18.79 18.34 14.08
N ARG A 256 17.56 17.94 13.75
CA ARG A 256 16.38 18.19 14.60
C ARG A 256 16.10 17.11 15.65
N GLY A 257 16.95 16.07 15.73
CA GLY A 257 16.77 14.97 16.68
C GLY A 257 15.55 14.08 16.39
N ALA A 258 15.20 13.91 15.10
CA ALA A 258 14.07 13.09 14.71
C ALA A 258 14.25 11.62 15.09
N LYS A 259 13.16 10.95 15.42
CA LYS A 259 13.11 9.50 15.41
C LYS A 259 13.26 9.01 13.97
N ILE A 260 14.20 8.12 13.74
CA ILE A 260 14.42 7.51 12.43
C ILE A 260 14.04 6.04 12.50
N TYR A 261 13.10 5.62 11.66
CA TYR A 261 12.64 4.24 11.58
C TYR A 261 13.54 3.35 10.72
N ALA A 262 13.85 3.85 9.53
CA ALA A 262 14.64 3.13 8.52
C ALA A 262 15.20 4.11 7.48
N GLU A 263 16.17 3.65 6.69
CA GLU A 263 16.68 4.35 5.50
C GLU A 263 16.15 3.68 4.23
N VAL A 264 15.66 4.47 3.25
CA VAL A 264 15.29 4.01 1.91
C VAL A 264 16.55 3.95 1.06
N VAL A 265 17.13 2.76 0.94
CA VAL A 265 18.42 2.55 0.28
C VAL A 265 18.31 2.06 -1.16
N GLY A 266 17.25 1.33 -1.50
CA GLY A 266 17.06 0.76 -2.83
C GLY A 266 15.69 1.04 -3.41
N TYR A 267 15.66 1.39 -4.69
CA TYR A 267 14.42 1.54 -5.46
C TYR A 267 14.65 1.05 -6.89
N GLY A 268 14.01 -0.06 -7.25
CA GLY A 268 14.07 -0.67 -8.56
C GLY A 268 12.74 -0.57 -9.30
N LEU A 269 12.82 -0.33 -10.58
CA LEU A 269 11.70 -0.16 -11.52
C LEU A 269 11.88 -1.05 -12.72
N SER A 270 10.80 -1.57 -13.27
CA SER A 270 10.78 -2.28 -14.56
C SER A 270 9.40 -2.31 -15.17
N GLY A 271 9.32 -2.70 -16.42
CA GLY A 271 8.09 -3.08 -17.10
C GLY A 271 8.13 -4.56 -17.53
N ASP A 272 6.98 -5.25 -17.51
CA ASP A 272 6.88 -6.63 -18.01
C ASP A 272 6.92 -6.70 -19.53
N ALA A 273 6.39 -5.68 -20.20
CA ALA A 273 6.25 -5.62 -21.67
C ALA A 273 5.59 -6.90 -22.25
N TYR A 274 4.56 -7.41 -21.58
CA TYR A 274 3.97 -8.71 -21.91
C TYR A 274 2.44 -8.64 -22.10
N HIS A 275 1.66 -8.33 -21.07
CA HIS A 275 0.21 -8.34 -21.11
C HIS A 275 -0.37 -7.28 -20.15
N VAL A 276 -1.61 -6.82 -20.42
CA VAL A 276 -2.24 -5.74 -19.63
C VAL A 276 -2.58 -6.13 -18.19
N THR A 277 -2.84 -7.42 -17.91
CA THR A 277 -3.23 -7.90 -16.57
C THR A 277 -2.39 -9.06 -16.04
N ALA A 278 -1.77 -9.85 -16.94
CA ALA A 278 -0.95 -10.99 -16.55
C ALA A 278 0.52 -10.59 -16.45
N PRO A 279 1.26 -11.07 -15.44
CA PRO A 279 2.71 -10.88 -15.37
C PRO A 279 3.40 -11.66 -16.48
N HIS A 280 4.66 -11.30 -16.77
CA HIS A 280 5.50 -12.12 -17.65
C HIS A 280 5.59 -13.54 -17.07
N PRO A 281 5.38 -14.62 -17.86
CA PRO A 281 5.33 -15.99 -17.33
C PRO A 281 6.56 -16.42 -16.53
N GLU A 282 7.73 -15.89 -16.87
CA GLU A 282 8.97 -16.13 -16.13
C GLU A 282 9.20 -15.11 -15.02
N GLY A 283 8.29 -14.17 -14.76
CA GLY A 283 8.47 -13.11 -13.74
C GLY A 283 9.66 -12.20 -14.02
N LYS A 284 9.98 -11.96 -15.30
CA LYS A 284 11.19 -11.24 -15.72
C LYS A 284 11.19 -9.79 -15.23
N GLY A 285 10.04 -9.10 -15.32
CA GLY A 285 9.92 -7.72 -14.84
C GLY A 285 10.15 -7.63 -13.33
N ALA A 286 9.52 -8.51 -12.55
CA ALA A 286 9.72 -8.59 -11.11
C ALA A 286 11.20 -8.80 -10.75
N GLU A 287 11.88 -9.75 -11.43
CA GLU A 287 13.30 -9.99 -11.24
C GLU A 287 14.16 -8.74 -11.52
N LEU A 288 13.88 -8.03 -12.63
CA LEU A 288 14.62 -6.82 -13.00
C LEU A 288 14.44 -5.70 -11.95
N ALA A 289 13.23 -5.49 -11.45
CA ALA A 289 12.96 -4.49 -10.40
C ALA A 289 13.75 -4.82 -9.12
N MET A 290 13.69 -6.05 -8.64
CA MET A 290 14.41 -6.48 -7.43
C MET A 290 15.93 -6.37 -7.59
N ARG A 291 16.49 -6.82 -8.71
CA ARG A 291 17.94 -6.70 -8.98
C ARG A 291 18.39 -5.24 -9.04
N MET A 292 17.59 -4.36 -9.63
CA MET A 292 17.88 -2.92 -9.66
C MET A 292 17.83 -2.30 -8.24
N ALA A 293 16.86 -2.71 -7.42
CA ALA A 293 16.76 -2.26 -6.03
C ALA A 293 18.01 -2.67 -5.22
N LEU A 294 18.42 -3.94 -5.29
CA LEU A 294 19.66 -4.44 -4.66
C LEU A 294 20.91 -3.68 -5.13
N LYS A 295 21.05 -3.50 -6.46
CA LYS A 295 22.17 -2.75 -7.02
C LYS A 295 22.27 -1.33 -6.47
N LYS A 296 21.12 -0.61 -6.40
CA LYS A 296 21.08 0.76 -5.88
C LYS A 296 21.30 0.83 -4.38
N ALA A 297 20.87 -0.19 -3.64
CA ALA A 297 21.12 -0.31 -2.22
C ALA A 297 22.58 -0.64 -1.89
N GLY A 298 23.34 -1.18 -2.85
CA GLY A 298 24.67 -1.72 -2.60
C GLY A 298 24.65 -2.98 -1.73
N LEU A 299 23.52 -3.71 -1.72
CA LEU A 299 23.32 -4.91 -0.92
C LEU A 299 23.43 -6.18 -1.76
N GLN A 300 23.85 -7.26 -1.10
CA GLN A 300 23.83 -8.60 -1.67
C GLN A 300 22.50 -9.31 -1.34
N PRO A 301 22.13 -10.36 -2.09
CA PRO A 301 20.95 -11.16 -1.78
C PRO A 301 20.84 -11.62 -0.33
N GLY A 302 21.93 -12.03 0.28
CA GLY A 302 21.99 -12.51 1.67
C GLY A 302 21.87 -11.43 2.75
N ASP A 303 21.84 -10.15 2.37
CA ASP A 303 21.62 -9.04 3.30
C ASP A 303 20.13 -8.79 3.56
N ILE A 304 19.22 -9.38 2.76
CA ILE A 304 17.77 -9.24 2.94
C ILE A 304 17.27 -10.25 3.97
N ASP A 305 16.63 -9.77 5.02
CA ASP A 305 16.07 -10.58 6.10
C ASP A 305 14.60 -10.89 5.91
N TYR A 306 13.85 -9.98 5.28
CA TYR A 306 12.41 -10.12 5.07
C TYR A 306 11.97 -9.56 3.71
N VAL A 307 11.09 -10.29 3.05
CA VAL A 307 10.41 -9.89 1.82
C VAL A 307 8.92 -9.75 2.11
N ASN A 308 8.38 -8.53 1.97
CA ASN A 308 6.94 -8.34 1.85
C ASN A 308 6.56 -8.53 0.38
N ALA A 309 5.87 -9.62 0.11
CA ALA A 309 5.52 -10.02 -1.23
C ALA A 309 4.36 -9.20 -1.81
N HIS A 310 4.34 -9.07 -3.12
CA HIS A 310 3.11 -8.65 -3.78
C HIS A 310 1.99 -9.64 -3.53
N GLY A 311 2.19 -10.93 -3.70
CA GLY A 311 1.41 -12.05 -3.19
C GLY A 311 -0.10 -11.79 -3.06
N THR A 312 -0.83 -11.77 -4.20
CA THR A 312 -2.22 -11.32 -4.25
C THR A 312 -3.26 -12.41 -4.07
N SER A 313 -2.85 -13.66 -3.80
CA SER A 313 -3.74 -14.83 -3.80
C SER A 313 -4.25 -15.19 -5.21
N THR A 314 -3.38 -15.00 -6.21
CA THR A 314 -3.64 -15.31 -7.62
C THR A 314 -2.60 -16.29 -8.17
N MET A 315 -2.76 -16.67 -9.42
CA MET A 315 -1.76 -17.49 -10.12
C MET A 315 -0.38 -16.79 -10.23
N ALA A 316 -0.32 -15.46 -10.07
CA ALA A 316 0.92 -14.71 -10.10
C ALA A 316 1.85 -14.98 -8.91
N ASP A 317 1.33 -15.49 -7.80
CA ASP A 317 2.09 -15.70 -6.56
C ASP A 317 3.31 -16.62 -6.76
N THR A 318 3.15 -17.74 -7.46
CA THR A 318 4.25 -18.68 -7.73
C THR A 318 5.23 -18.13 -8.77
N ILE A 319 4.78 -17.28 -9.70
CA ILE A 319 5.64 -16.56 -10.65
C ILE A 319 6.53 -15.57 -9.90
N GLU A 320 5.95 -14.80 -8.96
CA GLU A 320 6.71 -13.91 -8.08
C GLU A 320 7.73 -14.68 -7.25
N LEU A 321 7.30 -15.76 -6.58
CA LEU A 321 8.20 -16.57 -5.76
C LEU A 321 9.38 -17.13 -6.56
N ALA A 322 9.11 -17.59 -7.78
CA ALA A 322 10.19 -18.06 -8.67
C ALA A 322 11.17 -16.93 -9.05
N ALA A 323 10.67 -15.70 -9.26
CA ALA A 323 11.52 -14.53 -9.50
C ALA A 323 12.34 -14.16 -8.25
N VAL A 324 11.73 -14.17 -7.06
CA VAL A 324 12.44 -13.93 -5.79
C VAL A 324 13.53 -14.97 -5.57
N LYS A 325 13.26 -16.26 -5.82
CA LYS A 325 14.28 -17.33 -5.73
C LYS A 325 15.45 -17.12 -6.68
N ARG A 326 15.22 -16.60 -7.90
CA ARG A 326 16.33 -16.29 -8.83
C ARG A 326 17.18 -15.11 -8.38
N VAL A 327 16.60 -14.19 -7.59
CA VAL A 327 17.29 -13.00 -7.09
C VAL A 327 18.00 -13.27 -5.78
N LEU A 328 17.31 -13.89 -4.81
CA LEU A 328 17.81 -14.07 -3.44
C LEU A 328 18.44 -15.47 -3.19
N GLY A 329 18.27 -16.41 -4.11
CA GLY A 329 18.69 -17.80 -3.93
C GLY A 329 17.53 -18.76 -3.66
N LYS A 330 17.77 -20.07 -3.78
CA LYS A 330 16.73 -21.10 -3.77
C LYS A 330 15.92 -21.14 -2.46
N ASP A 331 16.56 -20.84 -1.34
CA ASP A 331 15.99 -20.77 0.01
C ASP A 331 15.87 -19.30 0.50
N LEU A 332 15.86 -18.35 -0.42
CA LEU A 332 15.90 -16.91 -0.19
C LEU A 332 17.07 -16.44 0.68
N SER A 333 18.18 -17.19 0.68
CA SER A 333 19.34 -16.92 1.56
C SER A 333 18.97 -16.82 3.06
N GLY A 334 17.93 -17.57 3.46
CA GLY A 334 17.42 -17.57 4.82
C GLY A 334 16.47 -16.44 5.18
N ALA A 335 16.10 -15.57 4.22
CA ALA A 335 15.06 -14.56 4.45
C ALA A 335 13.68 -15.19 4.67
N SER A 336 12.85 -14.57 5.50
CA SER A 336 11.42 -14.88 5.54
C SER A 336 10.69 -14.07 4.47
N MET A 337 9.60 -14.61 3.92
CA MET A 337 8.73 -13.93 2.96
C MET A 337 7.28 -14.11 3.38
N SER A 338 6.48 -13.06 3.35
CA SER A 338 5.05 -13.19 3.61
C SER A 338 4.22 -12.23 2.78
N SER A 339 2.93 -12.54 2.60
CA SER A 339 1.96 -11.62 2.03
C SER A 339 0.94 -11.17 3.07
N THR A 340 1.01 -9.90 3.43
CA THR A 340 0.08 -9.25 4.35
C THR A 340 -1.30 -9.02 3.75
N LYS A 341 -1.44 -9.17 2.41
CA LYS A 341 -2.74 -9.18 1.73
C LYS A 341 -3.64 -10.32 2.17
N SER A 342 -3.09 -11.38 2.76
CA SER A 342 -3.86 -12.43 3.41
C SER A 342 -4.74 -11.93 4.55
N ALA A 343 -4.35 -10.83 5.20
CA ALA A 343 -5.05 -10.23 6.34
C ALA A 343 -5.94 -9.02 5.96
N ILE A 344 -5.50 -8.18 5.02
CA ILE A 344 -6.17 -6.92 4.70
C ILE A 344 -6.80 -6.86 3.31
N GLY A 345 -6.61 -7.90 2.48
CA GLY A 345 -6.92 -7.84 1.07
C GLY A 345 -5.92 -7.01 0.27
N HIS A 346 -6.22 -6.77 -0.99
CA HIS A 346 -5.40 -5.99 -1.90
C HIS A 346 -5.90 -4.55 -2.00
N LEU A 347 -5.18 -3.62 -1.42
CA LEU A 347 -5.52 -2.19 -1.40
C LEU A 347 -5.15 -1.45 -2.71
N LEU A 348 -4.93 -2.17 -3.79
CA LEU A 348 -4.61 -1.63 -5.12
C LEU A 348 -3.51 -0.55 -5.04
N GLY A 349 -3.84 0.71 -5.36
CA GLY A 349 -2.86 1.80 -5.32
C GLY A 349 -2.29 2.13 -3.94
N GLY A 350 -3.02 1.83 -2.87
CA GLY A 350 -2.56 1.98 -1.49
C GLY A 350 -1.64 0.85 -1.01
N ALA A 351 -1.69 -0.33 -1.66
CA ALA A 351 -1.06 -1.55 -1.17
C ALA A 351 0.45 -1.40 -0.91
N GLY A 352 1.21 -0.92 -1.89
CA GLY A 352 2.67 -0.84 -1.78
C GLY A 352 3.16 0.08 -0.67
N ALA A 353 2.41 1.13 -0.33
CA ALA A 353 2.74 2.05 0.75
C ALA A 353 2.41 1.46 2.14
N VAL A 354 1.25 0.83 2.28
CA VAL A 354 0.86 0.13 3.51
C VAL A 354 1.87 -0.98 3.81
N GLU A 355 2.25 -1.76 2.81
CA GLU A 355 3.24 -2.84 2.92
C GLU A 355 4.65 -2.33 3.22
N ALA A 356 5.06 -1.17 2.67
CA ALA A 356 6.31 -0.52 3.04
C ALA A 356 6.33 -0.17 4.53
N ILE A 357 5.21 0.32 5.09
CA ILE A 357 5.09 0.59 6.52
C ILE A 357 5.18 -0.71 7.33
N PHE A 358 4.55 -1.81 6.90
CA PHE A 358 4.70 -3.11 7.57
C PHE A 358 6.16 -3.62 7.55
N CYS A 359 6.89 -3.39 6.47
CA CYS A 359 8.33 -3.67 6.40
C CYS A 359 9.12 -2.85 7.43
N ILE A 360 8.82 -1.56 7.55
CA ILE A 360 9.46 -0.67 8.54
C ILE A 360 9.14 -1.11 9.97
N LEU A 361 7.90 -1.50 10.24
CA LEU A 361 7.49 -2.02 11.55
C LEU A 361 8.14 -3.38 11.86
N ALA A 362 8.39 -4.21 10.85
CA ALA A 362 9.15 -5.44 11.02
C ALA A 362 10.61 -5.17 11.44
N ILE A 363 11.25 -4.11 10.91
CA ILE A 363 12.56 -3.65 11.38
C ILE A 363 12.45 -3.15 12.83
N ARG A 364 11.44 -2.31 13.15
CA ARG A 364 11.26 -1.73 14.49
C ARG A 364 11.11 -2.79 15.58
N ASP A 365 10.25 -3.77 15.34
CA ASP A 365 9.79 -4.71 16.37
C ASP A 365 10.46 -6.08 16.29
N GLN A 366 11.29 -6.33 15.24
CA GLN A 366 11.96 -7.59 15.01
C GLN A 366 10.98 -8.76 14.91
N ILE A 367 9.84 -8.50 14.22
CA ILE A 367 8.75 -9.45 13.99
C ILE A 367 8.34 -9.35 12.52
N VAL A 368 8.27 -10.48 11.82
CA VAL A 368 7.71 -10.57 10.48
C VAL A 368 6.25 -11.01 10.54
N PRO A 369 5.33 -10.31 9.82
CA PRO A 369 3.91 -10.63 9.84
C PRO A 369 3.62 -11.94 9.08
N PRO A 370 2.51 -12.62 9.38
CA PRO A 370 2.19 -13.90 8.80
C PRO A 370 1.61 -13.81 7.38
N THR A 371 1.69 -14.91 6.64
CA THR A 371 0.79 -15.26 5.55
C THR A 371 -0.36 -16.09 6.14
N LEU A 372 -1.56 -15.52 6.21
CA LEU A 372 -2.75 -16.26 6.67
C LEU A 372 -3.24 -17.23 5.60
N ASN A 373 -3.97 -18.27 6.03
CA ASN A 373 -4.64 -19.22 5.14
C ASN A 373 -3.71 -20.04 4.22
N LEU A 374 -2.45 -20.18 4.58
CA LEU A 374 -1.49 -21.03 3.87
C LEU A 374 -1.54 -22.45 4.47
N ASP A 375 -2.57 -23.20 4.10
CA ASP A 375 -2.88 -24.53 4.65
C ASP A 375 -2.31 -25.65 3.79
N ASP A 376 -2.35 -25.50 2.46
CA ASP A 376 -1.79 -26.42 1.46
C ASP A 376 -0.86 -25.65 0.51
N PRO A 377 0.41 -25.50 0.86
CA PRO A 377 1.37 -24.73 0.06
C PRO A 377 1.51 -25.28 -1.36
N ASP A 378 1.54 -24.38 -2.36
CA ASP A 378 1.65 -24.75 -3.76
C ASP A 378 3.07 -25.17 -4.14
N GLU A 379 3.20 -25.79 -5.30
CA GLU A 379 4.49 -26.20 -5.85
C GLU A 379 5.46 -25.02 -5.96
N GLY A 380 6.73 -25.26 -5.69
CA GLY A 380 7.76 -24.22 -5.69
C GLY A 380 7.91 -23.46 -4.38
N THR A 381 7.09 -23.74 -3.36
CA THR A 381 7.22 -23.13 -2.01
C THR A 381 8.23 -23.87 -1.11
N GLU A 382 8.69 -25.05 -1.52
CA GLU A 382 9.56 -25.90 -0.73
C GLU A 382 10.86 -25.20 -0.32
N GLY A 383 11.21 -25.30 0.95
CA GLY A 383 12.43 -24.72 1.50
C GLY A 383 12.37 -23.20 1.74
N VAL A 384 11.22 -22.55 1.50
CA VAL A 384 11.03 -21.13 1.75
C VAL A 384 10.19 -20.92 3.02
N ASP A 385 10.64 -20.03 3.89
CA ASP A 385 9.89 -19.59 5.06
C ASP A 385 8.85 -18.53 4.64
N LEU A 386 7.63 -18.97 4.32
CA LEU A 386 6.49 -18.09 3.96
C LEU A 386 5.69 -17.58 5.16
N VAL A 387 6.19 -17.81 6.39
CA VAL A 387 5.60 -17.36 7.66
C VAL A 387 4.11 -17.77 7.78
N PRO A 388 3.76 -19.05 7.69
CA PRO A 388 2.36 -19.47 7.67
C PRO A 388 1.67 -19.20 9.01
N HIS A 389 0.45 -18.66 8.96
CA HIS A 389 -0.52 -18.46 10.05
C HIS A 389 -0.10 -17.53 11.20
N LYS A 390 1.15 -17.55 11.65
CA LYS A 390 1.60 -16.85 12.85
C LYS A 390 2.81 -15.97 12.56
N ALA A 391 2.79 -14.75 13.10
CA ALA A 391 3.94 -13.87 13.06
C ALA A 391 5.18 -14.53 13.70
N LYS A 392 6.35 -14.23 13.17
CA LYS A 392 7.61 -14.85 13.57
C LYS A 392 8.60 -13.80 14.07
N ARG A 393 9.13 -13.99 15.27
CA ARG A 393 10.26 -13.18 15.76
C ARG A 393 11.55 -13.61 15.07
N ARG A 394 12.27 -12.63 14.54
CA ARG A 394 13.60 -12.81 13.96
C ARG A 394 14.34 -11.48 13.87
N GLU A 395 15.65 -11.50 13.75
CA GLU A 395 16.42 -10.32 13.41
C GLU A 395 16.04 -9.84 12.01
N VAL A 396 15.73 -8.54 11.87
CA VAL A 396 15.37 -7.86 10.62
C VAL A 396 16.13 -6.56 10.52
N LYS A 397 17.13 -6.51 9.65
CA LYS A 397 17.96 -5.33 9.38
C LYS A 397 17.63 -4.69 8.04
N ALA A 398 17.36 -5.52 7.02
CA ALA A 398 17.00 -5.05 5.69
C ALA A 398 15.80 -5.82 5.14
N VAL A 399 14.91 -5.07 4.49
CA VAL A 399 13.65 -5.57 3.96
C VAL A 399 13.51 -5.22 2.48
N LEU A 400 12.84 -6.10 1.74
CA LEU A 400 12.45 -5.91 0.35
C LEU A 400 10.92 -5.87 0.27
N ASN A 401 10.35 -4.78 -0.24
CA ASN A 401 8.92 -4.62 -0.49
C ASN A 401 8.64 -4.64 -1.99
N ASN A 402 7.83 -5.59 -2.44
CA ASN A 402 7.50 -5.81 -3.84
C ASN A 402 6.08 -5.35 -4.18
N SER A 403 5.94 -4.66 -5.30
CA SER A 403 4.64 -4.29 -5.87
C SER A 403 4.67 -4.47 -7.39
N PHE A 404 3.75 -5.28 -7.92
CA PHE A 404 3.65 -5.60 -9.33
C PHE A 404 2.23 -5.33 -9.81
N GLY A 405 2.08 -4.36 -10.73
CA GLY A 405 0.78 -3.81 -11.11
C GLY A 405 0.31 -4.21 -12.50
N PHE A 406 -1.00 -4.16 -12.71
CA PHE A 406 -1.60 -4.22 -14.05
C PHE A 406 -0.94 -3.19 -14.97
N GLY A 407 -0.78 -3.54 -16.26
CA GLY A 407 0.07 -2.80 -17.19
C GLY A 407 1.53 -3.23 -17.15
N GLY A 408 1.88 -4.22 -16.29
CA GLY A 408 3.24 -4.73 -16.13
C GLY A 408 4.18 -3.73 -15.45
N THR A 409 3.65 -2.87 -14.58
CA THR A 409 4.43 -1.87 -13.87
C THR A 409 4.94 -2.44 -12.55
N ASN A 410 6.25 -2.51 -12.37
CA ASN A 410 6.91 -3.17 -11.26
C ASN A 410 7.74 -2.19 -10.43
N ALA A 411 7.63 -2.29 -9.11
CA ALA A 411 8.41 -1.55 -8.13
C ALA A 411 8.93 -2.47 -7.04
N SER A 412 10.18 -2.30 -6.66
CA SER A 412 10.79 -2.93 -5.48
C SER A 412 11.52 -1.88 -4.65
N LEU A 413 11.15 -1.79 -3.37
CA LEU A 413 11.79 -0.90 -2.40
C LEU A 413 12.65 -1.71 -1.45
N ILE A 414 13.85 -1.21 -1.11
CA ILE A 414 14.67 -1.75 -0.03
C ILE A 414 14.83 -0.69 1.05
N MET A 415 14.46 -1.06 2.25
CA MET A 415 14.65 -0.26 3.45
C MET A 415 15.53 -1.03 4.43
N LYS A 416 16.34 -0.31 5.19
CA LYS A 416 17.20 -0.92 6.20
C LYS A 416 17.24 -0.12 7.50
N ALA A 417 17.58 -0.79 8.58
CA ALA A 417 17.90 -0.15 9.86
C ALA A 417 19.05 0.86 9.69
N VAL A 418 19.04 1.94 10.48
CA VAL A 418 20.05 3.02 10.48
C VAL A 418 21.04 2.82 11.61
#